data_6be90f7f6f88e01646e2fc9f43c03d27
#
_entry.id   6be90f7f6f88e01646e2fc9f43c03d27
#
_cell.length_a   1.000
_cell.length_b   1.000
_cell.length_c   1.000
_cell.angle_alpha   90.00
_cell.angle_beta   90.00
_cell.angle_gamma   90.00
#
_symmetry.space_group_name_H-M   'P 1'
#
loop_
_entity.id
_entity.type
_entity.pdbx_description
1 polymer ?
#
loop_
_entity_poly.entity_id
_entity_poly.type
_entity_poly.pdbx_seq_one_letter_code
_entity_poly.pdbx_strand_id
1 'polypeptide(L)'
;GGKVGERRCVGGRLGHWAGGTHSVVKLYEELREYRDGRDIPAELLARGAAVTDCNGVFFDVAHNFAGCIPGVHEVLRRQGLMAGTWCLDPDETLSEGQEQEISRVYEMYPHLNDDAFVAQNLETWKA
;
A
#
# COMPACT_ATOMS: atom_id res chain seq x y z
N GLY A 1 -14.37 26.73 -27.09
CA GLY A 1 -14.70 25.48 -26.47
C GLY A 1 -13.61 24.45 -26.73
N GLY A 2 -12.75 24.16 -25.72
CA GLY A 2 -11.74 23.11 -25.83
C GLY A 2 -12.41 21.74 -25.92
N LYS A 3 -11.92 20.86 -26.79
CA LYS A 3 -12.34 19.45 -26.82
C LYS A 3 -11.95 18.82 -25.50
N VAL A 4 -12.93 18.33 -24.74
CA VAL A 4 -12.68 17.44 -23.58
C VAL A 4 -12.12 16.14 -24.15
N GLY A 5 -10.82 15.91 -23.97
CA GLY A 5 -10.19 14.66 -24.40
C GLY A 5 -10.45 13.58 -23.35
N GLU A 6 -10.95 12.43 -23.76
CA GLU A 6 -11.05 11.26 -22.93
C GLU A 6 -9.65 10.69 -22.66
N ARG A 7 -9.31 10.49 -21.38
CA ARG A 7 -8.04 9.86 -20.94
C ARG A 7 -8.36 8.65 -20.10
N ARG A 8 -7.62 7.56 -20.34
CA ARG A 8 -7.77 6.32 -19.57
C ARG A 8 -6.52 6.03 -18.76
N CYS A 9 -6.69 5.63 -17.52
CA CYS A 9 -5.61 5.06 -16.72
C CYS A 9 -5.22 3.70 -17.31
N VAL A 10 -3.93 3.52 -17.65
CA VAL A 10 -3.41 2.29 -18.27
C VAL A 10 -2.53 1.47 -17.34
N GLY A 11 -2.23 1.98 -16.16
CA GLY A 11 -1.41 1.31 -15.16
C GLY A 11 -1.27 2.12 -13.89
N GLY A 12 -0.62 1.55 -12.90
CA GLY A 12 -0.27 2.18 -11.63
C GLY A 12 1.18 1.89 -11.26
N ARG A 13 1.77 2.76 -10.47
CA ARG A 13 3.11 2.59 -9.91
C ARG A 13 3.26 3.40 -8.63
N LEU A 14 4.21 3.00 -7.78
CA LEU A 14 4.47 3.64 -6.50
C LEU A 14 3.33 3.44 -5.48
N GLY A 15 3.35 4.18 -4.38
CA GLY A 15 2.32 4.11 -3.36
C GLY A 15 2.22 2.71 -2.77
N HIS A 16 1.02 2.22 -2.67
CA HIS A 16 0.68 0.95 -2.00
C HIS A 16 1.45 -0.30 -2.51
N TRP A 17 1.98 -0.24 -3.72
CA TRP A 17 2.79 -1.33 -4.29
C TRP A 17 3.99 -1.71 -3.42
N ALA A 18 4.58 -0.78 -2.68
CA ALA A 18 5.77 -1.03 -1.88
C ALA A 18 5.54 -2.06 -0.76
N GLY A 19 4.35 -2.06 -0.15
CA GLY A 19 4.02 -2.94 0.99
C GLY A 19 2.99 -4.03 0.69
N GLY A 20 2.34 -3.98 -0.49
CA GLY A 20 1.22 -4.85 -0.83
C GLY A 20 1.17 -5.25 -2.31
N THR A 21 2.30 -5.57 -2.93
CA THR A 21 2.40 -5.85 -4.37
C THR A 21 1.42 -6.91 -4.84
N HIS A 22 1.31 -8.03 -4.13
CA HIS A 22 0.44 -9.15 -4.52
C HIS A 22 -1.05 -8.78 -4.48
N SER A 23 -1.51 -8.14 -3.39
CA SER A 23 -2.89 -7.68 -3.24
C SER A 23 -3.23 -6.57 -4.23
N VAL A 24 -2.28 -5.67 -4.52
CA VAL A 24 -2.47 -4.60 -5.51
C VAL A 24 -2.53 -5.12 -6.93
N VAL A 25 -1.76 -6.16 -7.30
CA VAL A 25 -1.88 -6.80 -8.62
C VAL A 25 -3.30 -7.36 -8.81
N LYS A 26 -3.83 -8.06 -7.82
CA LYS A 26 -5.20 -8.59 -7.86
C LYS A 26 -6.24 -7.48 -8.01
N LEU A 27 -6.10 -6.40 -7.22
CA LEU A 27 -6.99 -5.24 -7.32
C LEU A 27 -6.90 -4.59 -8.71
N TYR A 28 -5.69 -4.45 -9.27
CA TYR A 28 -5.49 -3.88 -10.59
C TYR A 28 -6.15 -4.73 -11.69
N GLU A 29 -6.02 -6.05 -11.63
CA GLU A 29 -6.66 -6.96 -12.56
C GLU A 29 -8.19 -6.86 -12.50
N GLU A 30 -8.77 -6.83 -11.30
CA GLU A 30 -10.18 -6.61 -11.07
C GLU A 30 -10.65 -5.26 -11.64
N LEU A 31 -9.93 -4.17 -11.38
CA LEU A 31 -10.27 -2.83 -11.90
C LEU A 31 -10.24 -2.77 -13.43
N ARG A 32 -9.42 -3.59 -14.10
CA ARG A 32 -9.38 -3.65 -15.57
C ARG A 32 -10.70 -4.11 -16.16
N GLU A 33 -11.48 -4.92 -15.44
CA GLU A 33 -12.79 -5.40 -15.91
C GLU A 33 -13.82 -4.27 -16.01
N TYR A 34 -13.63 -3.17 -15.29
CA TYR A 34 -14.54 -2.01 -15.28
C TYR A 34 -14.13 -0.90 -16.26
N ARG A 35 -13.06 -1.07 -17.02
CA ARG A 35 -12.53 -0.04 -17.93
C ARG A 35 -13.48 0.30 -19.09
N ASP A 36 -14.36 -0.61 -19.45
CA ASP A 36 -15.24 -0.49 -20.62
C ASP A 36 -16.65 0.01 -20.28
N GLY A 37 -16.77 0.72 -19.14
CA GLY A 37 -17.99 1.44 -18.74
C GLY A 37 -19.03 0.57 -18.05
N ARG A 38 -18.62 -0.53 -17.40
CA ARG A 38 -19.48 -1.27 -16.48
C ARG A 38 -19.73 -0.44 -15.21
N ASP A 39 -20.87 -0.67 -14.60
CA ASP A 39 -21.19 -0.08 -13.29
C ASP A 39 -20.16 -0.53 -12.24
N ILE A 40 -19.61 0.42 -11.49
CA ILE A 40 -18.62 0.16 -10.44
C ILE A 40 -19.37 -0.23 -9.17
N PRO A 41 -19.11 -1.43 -8.60
CA PRO A 41 -19.72 -1.83 -7.34
C PRO A 41 -19.30 -0.90 -6.18
N ALA A 42 -20.22 -0.67 -5.23
CA ALA A 42 -19.95 0.16 -4.06
C ALA A 42 -18.76 -0.36 -3.22
N GLU A 43 -18.54 -1.68 -3.22
CA GLU A 43 -17.43 -2.34 -2.53
C GLU A 43 -16.06 -1.89 -3.06
N LEU A 44 -15.93 -1.60 -4.36
CA LEU A 44 -14.68 -1.06 -4.92
C LEU A 44 -14.41 0.37 -4.45
N LEU A 45 -15.45 1.18 -4.23
CA LEU A 45 -15.30 2.52 -3.65
C LEU A 45 -14.84 2.43 -2.19
N ALA A 46 -15.43 1.52 -1.42
CA ALA A 46 -15.02 1.27 -0.03
C ALA A 46 -13.57 0.77 0.04
N ARG A 47 -13.17 -0.14 -0.87
CA ARG A 47 -11.79 -0.61 -0.97
C ARG A 47 -10.82 0.50 -1.34
N GLY A 48 -11.22 1.41 -2.23
CA GLY A 48 -10.43 2.61 -2.56
C GLY A 48 -10.17 3.50 -1.35
N ALA A 49 -11.18 3.70 -0.48
CA ALA A 49 -11.01 4.43 0.78
C ALA A 49 -10.07 3.70 1.74
N ALA A 50 -10.20 2.37 1.88
CA ALA A 50 -9.32 1.55 2.72
C ALA A 50 -7.84 1.61 2.24
N VAL A 51 -7.58 1.51 0.93
CA VAL A 51 -6.23 1.67 0.36
C VAL A 51 -5.68 3.06 0.64
N THR A 52 -6.52 4.10 0.57
CA THR A 52 -6.12 5.48 0.86
C THR A 52 -5.75 5.65 2.34
N ASP A 53 -6.50 5.05 3.25
CA ASP A 53 -6.19 5.06 4.69
C ASP A 53 -4.85 4.35 4.97
N CYS A 54 -4.64 3.15 4.43
CA CYS A 54 -3.35 2.45 4.53
C CYS A 54 -2.20 3.31 4.01
N ASN A 55 -2.34 3.93 2.85
CA ASN A 55 -1.31 4.80 2.28
C ASN A 55 -1.05 6.04 3.15
N GLY A 56 -2.10 6.63 3.71
CA GLY A 56 -1.99 7.76 4.64
C GLY A 56 -1.08 7.46 5.82
N VAL A 57 -1.19 6.24 6.34
CA VAL A 57 -0.42 5.76 7.49
C VAL A 57 1.00 5.30 7.08
N PHE A 58 1.12 4.49 6.03
CA PHE A 58 2.44 3.97 5.60
C PHE A 58 3.37 5.08 5.15
N PHE A 59 2.84 6.11 4.50
CA PHE A 59 3.61 7.26 4.01
C PHE A 59 3.60 8.45 4.97
N ASP A 60 2.97 8.29 6.14
CA ASP A 60 3.00 9.29 7.20
C ASP A 60 2.50 10.68 6.77
N VAL A 61 1.35 10.70 6.12
CA VAL A 61 0.71 11.95 5.65
C VAL A 61 0.44 12.91 6.81
N ALA A 62 0.09 12.38 7.99
CA ALA A 62 -0.20 13.16 9.19
C ALA A 62 1.01 14.02 9.66
N HIS A 63 2.23 13.55 9.40
CA HIS A 63 3.48 14.25 9.75
C HIS A 63 4.22 14.76 8.51
N ASN A 64 3.47 15.13 7.47
CA ASN A 64 4.02 15.69 6.24
C ASN A 64 5.09 14.78 5.60
N PHE A 65 4.84 13.48 5.62
CA PHE A 65 5.70 12.42 5.06
C PHE A 65 7.05 12.22 5.76
N ALA A 66 7.26 12.74 6.97
CA ALA A 66 8.52 12.60 7.70
C ALA A 66 8.89 11.13 7.93
N GLY A 67 7.93 10.29 8.29
CA GLY A 67 8.11 8.85 8.48
C GLY A 67 7.80 7.98 7.26
N CYS A 68 7.85 8.54 6.03
CA CYS A 68 7.45 7.84 4.81
C CYS A 68 8.29 6.58 4.53
N ILE A 69 9.62 6.70 4.49
CA ILE A 69 10.51 5.57 4.21
C ILE A 69 10.51 4.56 5.36
N PRO A 70 10.71 4.96 6.62
CA PRO A 70 10.66 4.01 7.73
C PRO A 70 9.28 3.36 7.90
N GLY A 71 8.18 4.01 7.51
CA GLY A 71 6.85 3.41 7.49
C GLY A 71 6.73 2.26 6.50
N VAL A 72 7.26 2.41 5.29
CA VAL A 72 7.36 1.31 4.31
C VAL A 72 8.29 0.20 4.84
N HIS A 73 9.42 0.55 5.43
CA HIS A 73 10.34 -0.41 6.03
C HIS A 73 9.68 -1.19 7.19
N GLU A 74 8.80 -0.57 7.97
CA GLU A 74 8.06 -1.24 9.03
C GLU A 74 7.11 -2.31 8.47
N VAL A 75 6.43 -2.05 7.36
CA VAL A 75 5.62 -3.05 6.66
C VAL A 75 6.50 -4.24 6.23
N LEU A 76 7.63 -3.98 5.59
CA LEU A 76 8.57 -5.02 5.15
C LEU A 76 9.20 -5.78 6.33
N ARG A 77 9.45 -5.10 7.46
CA ARG A 77 9.95 -5.72 8.69
C ARG A 77 8.93 -6.69 9.27
N ARG A 78 7.66 -6.32 9.34
CA ARG A 78 6.57 -7.19 9.80
C ARG A 78 6.44 -8.44 8.94
N GLN A 79 6.70 -8.31 7.65
CA GLN A 79 6.71 -9.42 6.70
C GLN A 79 7.98 -10.28 6.76
N GLY A 80 8.99 -9.88 7.54
CA GLY A 80 10.27 -10.58 7.64
C GLY A 80 11.22 -10.37 6.45
N LEU A 81 10.90 -9.42 5.57
CA LEU A 81 11.72 -9.04 4.42
C LEU A 81 12.85 -8.08 4.78
N MET A 82 12.69 -7.34 5.88
CA MET A 82 13.72 -6.46 6.45
C MET A 82 13.95 -6.81 7.93
N ALA A 83 15.16 -6.59 8.41
CA ALA A 83 15.50 -6.82 9.81
C ALA A 83 15.21 -5.60 10.72
N GLY A 84 14.96 -4.43 10.15
CA GLY A 84 14.67 -3.19 10.87
C GLY A 84 14.11 -2.11 9.95
N THR A 85 13.92 -0.91 10.51
CA THR A 85 13.31 0.24 9.82
C THR A 85 14.31 1.35 9.47
N TRP A 86 15.61 1.10 9.65
CA TRP A 86 16.65 2.09 9.38
C TRP A 86 16.67 2.58 7.93
N CYS A 87 17.01 3.85 7.77
CA CYS A 87 17.12 4.55 6.49
C CYS A 87 18.59 4.94 6.21
N LEU A 88 18.87 5.49 5.02
CA LEU A 88 20.18 6.02 4.70
C LEU A 88 20.55 7.22 5.58
N ASP A 89 19.57 8.07 5.89
CA ASP A 89 19.68 9.08 6.93
C ASP A 89 19.31 8.45 8.27
N PRO A 90 20.20 8.39 9.26
CA PRO A 90 19.92 7.78 10.56
C PRO A 90 18.86 8.55 11.39
N ASP A 91 18.63 9.81 11.08
CA ASP A 91 17.62 10.64 11.73
C ASP A 91 16.21 10.40 11.15
N GLU A 92 16.10 9.72 10.02
CA GLU A 92 14.84 9.37 9.40
C GLU A 92 14.25 8.11 10.06
N THR A 93 13.30 8.33 10.98
CA THR A 93 12.67 7.30 11.81
C THR A 93 11.14 7.37 11.71
N LEU A 94 10.45 6.36 12.22
CA LEU A 94 9.00 6.42 12.38
C LEU A 94 8.61 7.64 13.23
N SER A 95 7.59 8.35 12.78
CA SER A 95 7.00 9.44 13.54
C SER A 95 6.26 8.92 14.78
N GLU A 96 6.05 9.80 15.77
CA GLU A 96 5.33 9.46 16.99
C GLU A 96 3.92 8.92 16.64
N GLY A 97 3.58 7.75 17.15
CA GLY A 97 2.28 7.10 16.92
C GLY A 97 2.13 6.38 15.58
N GLN A 98 3.06 6.52 14.64
CA GLN A 98 2.93 5.92 13.31
C GLN A 98 2.90 4.37 13.36
N GLU A 99 3.68 3.73 14.23
CA GLU A 99 3.68 2.27 14.38
C GLU A 99 2.32 1.74 14.85
N GLN A 100 1.66 2.47 15.77
CA GLN A 100 0.32 2.15 16.27
C GLN A 100 -0.72 2.29 15.15
N GLU A 101 -0.62 3.34 14.35
CA GLU A 101 -1.49 3.55 13.19
C GLU A 101 -1.30 2.46 12.11
N ILE A 102 -0.06 2.02 11.86
CA ILE A 102 0.21 0.88 10.99
C ILE A 102 -0.49 -0.38 11.53
N SER A 103 -0.44 -0.62 12.84
CA SER A 103 -1.14 -1.74 13.48
C SER A 103 -2.66 -1.63 13.31
N ARG A 104 -3.22 -0.43 13.47
CA ARG A 104 -4.65 -0.15 13.26
C ARG A 104 -5.10 -0.55 11.84
N VAL A 105 -4.40 -0.11 10.80
CA VAL A 105 -4.81 -0.43 9.42
C VAL A 105 -4.62 -1.91 9.08
N TYR A 106 -3.66 -2.59 9.68
CA TYR A 106 -3.50 -4.05 9.57
C TYR A 106 -4.70 -4.79 10.14
N GLU A 107 -5.21 -4.36 11.31
CA GLU A 107 -6.39 -4.93 11.94
C GLU A 107 -7.68 -4.61 11.18
N MET A 108 -7.82 -3.37 10.69
CA MET A 108 -9.01 -2.92 9.98
C MET A 108 -9.12 -3.51 8.56
N TYR A 109 -8.00 -3.71 7.89
CA TYR A 109 -7.96 -4.11 6.49
C TYR A 109 -7.04 -5.32 6.23
N PRO A 110 -7.27 -6.48 6.90
CA PRO A 110 -6.40 -7.64 6.78
C PRO A 110 -6.30 -8.20 5.35
N HIS A 111 -7.26 -7.89 4.49
CA HIS A 111 -7.29 -8.29 3.10
C HIS A 111 -6.41 -7.44 2.17
N LEU A 112 -5.82 -6.35 2.69
CA LEU A 112 -4.96 -5.44 1.92
C LEU A 112 -3.46 -5.66 2.21
N ASN A 113 -3.10 -6.52 3.17
CA ASN A 113 -1.70 -6.89 3.39
C ASN A 113 -1.34 -8.18 2.65
N ASP A 114 -0.04 -8.36 2.41
CA ASP A 114 0.51 -9.52 1.72
C ASP A 114 1.15 -10.53 2.66
N ASP A 115 0.95 -10.43 3.97
CA ASP A 115 1.69 -11.19 5.00
C ASP A 115 1.62 -12.71 4.77
N ALA A 116 0.44 -13.24 4.46
CA ALA A 116 0.28 -14.66 4.19
C ALA A 116 1.02 -15.11 2.91
N PHE A 117 0.99 -14.29 1.87
CA PHE A 117 1.71 -14.56 0.62
C PHE A 117 3.23 -14.50 0.83
N VAL A 118 3.70 -13.49 1.55
CA VAL A 118 5.13 -13.35 1.88
C VAL A 118 5.60 -14.52 2.72
N ALA A 119 4.86 -14.89 3.78
CA ALA A 119 5.21 -16.02 4.64
C ALA A 119 5.36 -17.35 3.88
N GLN A 120 4.53 -17.58 2.86
CA GLN A 120 4.60 -18.79 2.03
C GLN A 120 5.84 -18.83 1.12
N ASN A 121 6.41 -17.69 0.77
CA ASN A 121 7.49 -17.58 -0.22
C ASN A 121 8.83 -17.15 0.41
N LEU A 122 8.83 -16.69 1.65
CA LEU A 122 9.96 -16.03 2.30
C LEU A 122 11.24 -16.86 2.29
N GLU A 123 11.15 -18.14 2.63
CA GLU A 123 12.31 -19.04 2.66
C GLU A 123 12.91 -19.25 1.27
N THR A 124 12.07 -19.35 0.24
CA THR A 124 12.52 -19.47 -1.14
C THR A 124 13.23 -18.20 -1.62
N TRP A 125 12.75 -17.03 -1.19
CA TRP A 125 13.35 -15.75 -1.59
C TRP A 125 14.66 -15.43 -0.86
N LYS A 126 14.87 -16.02 0.32
CA LYS A 126 16.09 -15.85 1.11
C LYS A 126 17.19 -16.86 0.79
N ALA A 127 16.85 -17.92 0.06
CA ALA A 127 17.81 -18.96 -0.36
C ALA A 127 18.69 -18.47 -1.52
#